data_0a23d9841725c3d4fdbf7bc2aff5e6e3
#
_entry.id   0a23d9841725c3d4fdbf7bc2aff5e6e3
#
_cell.length_a   1.000
_cell.length_b   1.000
_cell.length_c   1.000
_cell.angle_alpha   90.00
_cell.angle_beta   90.00
_cell.angle_gamma   90.00
#
_symmetry.space_group_name_H-M   'P 1'
#
loop_
_entity.id
_entity.type
_entity.pdbx_description
1 polymer ?
#
loop_
_entity_poly.entity_id
_entity_poly.type
_entity_poly.pdbx_seq_one_letter_code
_entity_poly.pdbx_strand_id
1 'polypeptide(L)'
;ELVDDFYPRAKDVMVPLLSSVKEEDNLWKLGTIMKQSNVKSLAVLDSMEKLVGIVSIGDLAKHFFAELGSLDFSQTGTTFVSVREVLHAEVLSGVELLEQTLEGKLKVAGSSLETIRNAFSPKDIALVGDREDVHEVCLEIGVGAIILTSSSEIREDILKEAQGKGIVILRSSYDTYTSARLMNQ
;
A
#
# COMPACT_ATOMS: atom_id res chain seq x y z
N GLU A 1 -14.11 -0.47 -43.83
CA GLU A 1 -15.16 0.57 -43.72
C GLU A 1 -16.45 0.07 -43.01
N LEU A 2 -16.86 -1.19 -43.11
CA LEU A 2 -18.05 -1.71 -42.43
C LEU A 2 -17.87 -2.05 -40.94
N VAL A 3 -16.64 -2.14 -40.45
CA VAL A 3 -16.35 -2.50 -39.03
C VAL A 3 -16.52 -1.30 -38.11
N ASP A 4 -16.24 -0.09 -38.57
CA ASP A 4 -16.32 1.14 -37.77
C ASP A 4 -17.75 1.56 -37.37
N ASP A 5 -18.77 1.12 -38.10
CA ASP A 5 -20.16 1.46 -37.80
C ASP A 5 -20.82 0.53 -36.74
N PHE A 6 -20.19 -0.61 -36.44
CA PHE A 6 -20.71 -1.59 -35.47
C PHE A 6 -20.21 -1.38 -34.02
N TYR A 7 -19.16 -0.57 -33.81
CA TYR A 7 -18.63 -0.35 -32.49
C TYR A 7 -18.99 1.04 -31.94
N PRO A 8 -19.40 1.13 -30.67
CA PRO A 8 -19.66 2.44 -30.04
C PRO A 8 -18.42 3.33 -30.11
N ARG A 9 -18.61 4.59 -30.44
CA ARG A 9 -17.53 5.58 -30.44
C ARG A 9 -17.27 6.07 -29.01
N ALA A 10 -16.09 6.62 -28.74
CA ALA A 10 -15.74 7.15 -27.40
C ALA A 10 -16.81 8.12 -26.87
N LYS A 11 -17.41 8.96 -27.74
CA LYS A 11 -18.49 9.88 -27.37
C LYS A 11 -19.77 9.18 -26.89
N ASP A 12 -20.00 7.93 -27.28
CA ASP A 12 -21.20 7.17 -26.96
C ASP A 12 -21.09 6.46 -25.59
N VAL A 13 -19.85 6.32 -25.10
CA VAL A 13 -19.52 5.63 -23.83
C VAL A 13 -18.84 6.55 -22.80
N MET A 14 -18.41 7.75 -23.20
CA MET A 14 -17.77 8.68 -22.26
C MET A 14 -18.78 9.18 -21.23
N VAL A 15 -18.29 9.38 -20.01
CA VAL A 15 -19.04 10.11 -18.98
C VAL A 15 -18.58 11.57 -18.96
N PRO A 16 -19.47 12.52 -18.62
CA PRO A 16 -19.07 13.92 -18.45
C PRO A 16 -17.95 14.05 -17.42
N LEU A 17 -17.09 15.05 -17.58
CA LEU A 17 -16.08 15.37 -16.60
C LEU A 17 -16.75 15.83 -15.30
N LEU A 18 -16.81 14.95 -14.31
CA LEU A 18 -17.51 15.18 -13.06
C LEU A 18 -16.67 16.02 -12.08
N SER A 19 -15.33 15.88 -12.14
CA SER A 19 -14.41 16.55 -11.22
C SER A 19 -13.05 16.75 -11.90
N SER A 20 -12.45 17.88 -11.61
CA SER A 20 -11.09 18.23 -12.03
C SER A 20 -10.32 18.85 -10.88
N VAL A 21 -9.00 18.93 -11.02
CA VAL A 21 -8.08 19.59 -10.10
C VAL A 21 -7.16 20.51 -10.88
N LYS A 22 -6.52 21.42 -10.17
CA LYS A 22 -5.49 22.31 -10.72
C LYS A 22 -4.10 21.69 -10.52
N GLU A 23 -3.13 22.12 -11.32
CA GLU A 23 -1.74 21.67 -11.20
C GLU A 23 -1.14 21.90 -9.81
N GLU A 24 -1.55 22.98 -9.14
CA GLU A 24 -1.06 23.37 -7.82
C GLU A 24 -1.80 22.66 -6.66
N ASP A 25 -2.83 21.89 -6.95
CA ASP A 25 -3.59 21.17 -5.91
C ASP A 25 -2.72 20.02 -5.32
N ASN A 26 -2.73 19.92 -3.99
CA ASN A 26 -1.95 18.90 -3.30
C ASN A 26 -2.62 17.52 -3.37
N LEU A 27 -1.82 16.45 -3.17
CA LEU A 27 -2.25 15.06 -3.29
C LEU A 27 -3.40 14.70 -2.32
N TRP A 28 -3.47 15.34 -1.15
CA TRP A 28 -4.56 15.12 -0.19
C TRP A 28 -5.91 15.57 -0.76
N LYS A 29 -5.93 16.75 -1.41
CA LYS A 29 -7.13 17.27 -2.10
C LYS A 29 -7.57 16.35 -3.22
N LEU A 30 -6.63 15.84 -4.03
CA LEU A 30 -6.90 14.90 -5.10
C LEU A 30 -7.56 13.62 -4.55
N GLY A 31 -6.98 13.01 -3.52
CA GLY A 31 -7.55 11.82 -2.87
C GLY A 31 -8.94 12.06 -2.30
N THR A 32 -9.16 13.22 -1.70
CA THR A 32 -10.47 13.61 -1.14
C THR A 32 -11.54 13.73 -2.24
N ILE A 33 -11.22 14.40 -3.36
CA ILE A 33 -12.14 14.56 -4.50
C ILE A 33 -12.44 13.19 -5.14
N MET A 34 -11.42 12.34 -5.36
CA MET A 34 -11.62 10.99 -5.90
C MET A 34 -12.58 10.17 -5.05
N LYS A 35 -12.42 10.22 -3.72
CA LYS A 35 -13.28 9.51 -2.77
C LYS A 35 -14.71 10.05 -2.78
N GLN A 36 -14.88 11.39 -2.73
CA GLN A 36 -16.20 12.01 -2.70
C GLN A 36 -16.99 11.81 -3.99
N SER A 37 -16.31 11.89 -5.13
CA SER A 37 -16.93 11.73 -6.46
C SER A 37 -16.97 10.29 -6.94
N ASN A 38 -16.41 9.34 -6.16
CA ASN A 38 -16.28 7.92 -6.53
C ASN A 38 -15.64 7.69 -7.90
N VAL A 39 -14.62 8.49 -8.23
CA VAL A 39 -13.88 8.39 -9.48
C VAL A 39 -12.45 7.89 -9.23
N LYS A 40 -11.90 7.15 -10.18
CA LYS A 40 -10.54 6.60 -10.10
C LYS A 40 -9.49 7.47 -10.80
N SER A 41 -9.93 8.50 -11.53
CA SER A 41 -9.05 9.44 -12.23
C SER A 41 -9.67 10.82 -12.28
N LEU A 42 -8.83 11.86 -12.26
CA LEU A 42 -9.22 13.26 -12.36
C LEU A 42 -8.48 13.92 -13.51
N ALA A 43 -9.15 14.82 -14.21
CA ALA A 43 -8.50 15.72 -15.14
C ALA A 43 -7.70 16.78 -14.35
N VAL A 44 -6.50 17.09 -14.83
CA VAL A 44 -5.66 18.18 -14.29
C VAL A 44 -5.74 19.35 -15.27
N LEU A 45 -6.11 20.52 -14.76
CA LEU A 45 -6.29 21.73 -15.54
C LEU A 45 -5.26 22.80 -15.13
N ASP A 46 -4.80 23.57 -16.09
CA ASP A 46 -3.99 24.77 -15.82
C ASP A 46 -4.83 25.95 -15.33
N SER A 47 -4.20 27.09 -15.12
CA SER A 47 -4.85 28.34 -14.68
C SER A 47 -5.86 28.89 -15.70
N MET A 48 -5.78 28.48 -16.97
CA MET A 48 -6.70 28.88 -18.04
C MET A 48 -7.79 27.82 -18.31
N GLU A 49 -7.99 26.86 -17.39
CA GLU A 49 -8.97 25.78 -17.48
C GLU A 49 -8.71 24.79 -18.63
N LYS A 50 -7.49 24.76 -19.18
CA LYS A 50 -7.11 23.83 -20.22
C LYS A 50 -6.63 22.51 -19.61
N LEU A 51 -7.02 21.39 -20.21
CA LEU A 51 -6.53 20.06 -19.81
C LEU A 51 -5.03 19.93 -20.08
N VAL A 52 -4.26 19.70 -19.02
CA VAL A 52 -2.80 19.51 -19.08
C VAL A 52 -2.39 18.09 -18.69
N GLY A 53 -3.26 17.33 -18.04
CA GLY A 53 -2.96 15.96 -17.66
C GLY A 53 -4.14 15.21 -17.07
N ILE A 54 -3.86 13.96 -16.70
CA ILE A 54 -4.79 13.11 -15.96
C ILE A 54 -3.99 12.48 -14.82
N VAL A 55 -4.58 12.46 -13.63
CA VAL A 55 -4.03 11.76 -12.46
C VAL A 55 -4.98 10.66 -12.03
N SER A 56 -4.46 9.46 -11.83
CA SER A 56 -5.21 8.31 -11.36
C SER A 56 -4.89 7.97 -9.91
N ILE A 57 -5.74 7.15 -9.28
CA ILE A 57 -5.47 6.60 -7.96
C ILE A 57 -4.17 5.76 -7.95
N GLY A 58 -3.82 5.14 -9.09
CA GLY A 58 -2.58 4.41 -9.24
C GLY A 58 -1.34 5.32 -9.23
N ASP A 59 -1.44 6.55 -9.76
CA ASP A 59 -0.35 7.53 -9.74
C ASP A 59 -0.16 8.09 -8.32
N LEU A 60 -1.25 8.36 -7.61
CA LEU A 60 -1.20 8.70 -6.19
C LEU A 60 -0.53 7.61 -5.38
N ALA A 61 -0.94 6.35 -5.59
CA ALA A 61 -0.36 5.21 -4.92
C ALA A 61 1.14 5.06 -5.21
N LYS A 62 1.56 5.18 -6.49
CA LYS A 62 2.99 5.11 -6.87
C LYS A 62 3.83 6.19 -6.19
N HIS A 63 3.35 7.44 -6.18
CA HIS A 63 4.07 8.54 -5.54
C HIS A 63 4.19 8.29 -4.04
N PHE A 64 3.09 7.90 -3.40
CA PHE A 64 3.06 7.58 -1.99
C PHE A 64 3.98 6.39 -1.65
N PHE A 65 3.96 5.32 -2.44
CA PHE A 65 4.84 4.17 -2.23
C PHE A 65 6.31 4.47 -2.52
N ALA A 66 6.61 5.43 -3.39
CA ALA A 66 7.99 5.89 -3.61
C ALA A 66 8.53 6.64 -2.38
N GLU A 67 7.70 7.43 -1.71
CA GLU A 67 8.05 8.07 -0.42
C GLU A 67 8.23 7.03 0.70
N LEU A 68 7.34 6.03 0.79
CA LEU A 68 7.45 4.96 1.77
C LEU A 68 8.67 4.06 1.54
N GLY A 69 9.09 3.85 0.30
CA GLY A 69 10.28 3.07 -0.02
C GLY A 69 11.59 3.67 0.55
N SER A 70 11.52 4.87 1.12
CA SER A 70 12.64 5.50 1.84
C SER A 70 12.62 5.25 3.35
N LEU A 71 11.56 4.66 3.90
CA LEU A 71 11.44 4.44 5.33
C LEU A 71 12.32 3.25 5.75
N ASP A 72 13.48 3.57 6.26
CA ASP A 72 14.47 2.62 6.73
C ASP A 72 14.57 2.71 8.26
N PHE A 73 14.19 1.64 8.95
CA PHE A 73 14.18 1.58 10.41
C PHE A 73 15.53 1.20 11.01
N SER A 74 16.51 0.80 10.22
CA SER A 74 17.77 0.24 10.70
C SER A 74 18.56 1.17 11.64
N GLN A 75 18.24 2.46 11.67
CA GLN A 75 18.93 3.45 12.54
C GLN A 75 17.96 4.25 13.43
N THR A 76 16.68 3.90 13.46
CA THR A 76 15.68 4.68 14.20
C THR A 76 15.53 4.24 15.66
N GLY A 77 15.93 3.01 15.98
CA GLY A 77 15.68 2.40 17.29
C GLY A 77 14.20 2.06 17.54
N THR A 78 13.35 2.13 16.50
CA THR A 78 11.94 1.78 16.59
C THR A 78 11.78 0.29 16.90
N THR A 79 10.96 -0.06 17.88
CA THR A 79 10.66 -1.45 18.25
C THR A 79 9.33 -1.92 17.64
N PHE A 80 9.11 -3.24 17.62
CA PHE A 80 7.81 -3.78 17.24
C PHE A 80 6.70 -3.38 18.23
N VAL A 81 7.02 -3.12 19.49
CA VAL A 81 6.06 -2.54 20.45
C VAL A 81 5.53 -1.20 19.95
N SER A 82 6.44 -0.30 19.53
CA SER A 82 6.06 1.02 19.01
C SER A 82 5.15 0.90 17.80
N VAL A 83 5.47 0.00 16.87
CA VAL A 83 4.63 -0.26 15.69
C VAL A 83 3.25 -0.80 16.08
N ARG A 84 3.20 -1.76 17.02
CA ARG A 84 1.95 -2.32 17.55
C ARG A 84 1.06 -1.21 18.15
N GLU A 85 1.65 -0.32 18.93
CA GLU A 85 0.91 0.77 19.59
C GLU A 85 0.37 1.79 18.59
N VAL A 86 1.20 2.25 17.66
CA VAL A 86 0.83 3.23 16.63
C VAL A 86 -0.27 2.68 15.71
N LEU A 87 -0.22 1.40 15.38
CA LEU A 87 -1.20 0.75 14.49
C LEU A 87 -2.38 0.14 15.26
N HIS A 88 -2.43 0.25 16.58
CA HIS A 88 -3.39 -0.47 17.43
C HIS A 88 -3.53 -1.94 17.02
N ALA A 89 -2.37 -2.56 16.74
CA ALA A 89 -2.35 -3.88 16.13
C ALA A 89 -2.43 -5.00 17.16
N GLU A 90 -3.11 -6.08 16.77
CA GLU A 90 -3.09 -7.37 17.44
C GLU A 90 -1.81 -8.12 17.06
N VAL A 91 -1.19 -8.80 18.02
CA VAL A 91 -0.01 -9.65 17.76
C VAL A 91 -0.47 -11.07 17.49
N LEU A 92 -0.18 -11.58 16.30
CA LEU A 92 -0.54 -12.94 15.89
C LEU A 92 0.65 -13.91 16.00
N SER A 93 1.89 -13.41 15.86
CA SER A 93 3.12 -14.19 15.99
C SER A 93 4.25 -13.29 16.49
N GLY A 94 5.23 -13.87 17.21
CA GLY A 94 6.44 -13.17 17.63
C GLY A 94 6.28 -12.26 18.85
N VAL A 95 5.40 -12.62 19.81
CA VAL A 95 5.19 -11.84 21.05
C VAL A 95 6.49 -11.62 21.81
N GLU A 96 7.38 -12.61 21.83
CA GLU A 96 8.69 -12.58 22.48
C GLU A 96 9.71 -11.66 21.77
N LEU A 97 9.40 -11.24 20.54
CA LEU A 97 10.28 -10.41 19.72
C LEU A 97 9.90 -8.92 19.77
N LEU A 98 8.81 -8.56 20.43
CA LEU A 98 8.23 -7.21 20.37
C LEU A 98 9.18 -6.11 20.84
N GLU A 99 10.06 -6.40 21.79
CA GLU A 99 11.08 -5.44 22.29
C GLU A 99 12.27 -5.27 21.35
N GLN A 100 12.36 -6.09 20.30
CA GLN A 100 13.43 -5.95 19.31
C GLN A 100 13.19 -4.75 18.41
N THR A 101 14.29 -4.15 17.96
CA THR A 101 14.26 -3.04 17.00
C THR A 101 14.02 -3.55 15.58
N LEU A 102 13.32 -2.76 14.80
CA LEU A 102 13.17 -2.97 13.36
C LEU A 102 14.51 -2.68 12.67
N GLU A 103 14.92 -3.57 11.77
CA GLU A 103 16.22 -3.46 11.09
C GLU A 103 16.11 -3.27 9.58
N GLY A 104 14.92 -3.32 9.03
CA GLY A 104 14.67 -3.26 7.58
C GLY A 104 13.87 -2.06 7.14
N LYS A 105 13.50 -2.08 5.86
CA LYS A 105 12.67 -1.05 5.23
C LYS A 105 11.21 -1.42 5.25
N LEU A 106 10.35 -0.41 5.43
CA LEU A 106 8.91 -0.59 5.23
C LEU A 106 8.61 -0.69 3.73
N LYS A 107 7.92 -1.74 3.34
CA LYS A 107 7.54 -1.97 1.95
C LYS A 107 6.11 -2.47 1.85
N VAL A 108 5.40 -2.00 0.83
CA VAL A 108 4.04 -2.45 0.53
C VAL A 108 4.08 -3.59 -0.47
N ALA A 109 3.55 -4.74 -0.10
CA ALA A 109 3.55 -5.95 -0.91
C ALA A 109 2.32 -6.02 -1.85
N GLY A 110 2.09 -4.95 -2.63
CA GLY A 110 0.93 -4.81 -3.51
C GLY A 110 1.18 -5.18 -4.98
N SER A 111 2.42 -5.51 -5.36
CA SER A 111 2.81 -5.83 -6.74
C SER A 111 2.73 -7.32 -7.07
N SER A 112 3.25 -7.74 -8.24
CA SER A 112 3.36 -9.16 -8.59
C SER A 112 4.34 -9.90 -7.66
N LEU A 113 4.18 -11.22 -7.50
CA LEU A 113 5.07 -12.03 -6.66
C LEU A 113 6.53 -11.95 -7.10
N GLU A 114 6.78 -11.90 -8.40
CA GLU A 114 8.12 -11.72 -8.96
C GLU A 114 8.73 -10.39 -8.54
N THR A 115 7.95 -9.31 -8.62
CA THR A 115 8.39 -7.98 -8.17
C THR A 115 8.68 -7.97 -6.68
N ILE A 116 7.84 -8.62 -5.86
CA ILE A 116 8.04 -8.73 -4.41
C ILE A 116 9.34 -9.48 -4.12
N ARG A 117 9.57 -10.65 -4.73
CA ARG A 117 10.81 -11.42 -4.55
C ARG A 117 12.07 -10.62 -4.89
N ASN A 118 12.01 -9.79 -5.92
CA ASN A 118 13.16 -8.99 -6.35
C ASN A 118 13.35 -7.71 -5.51
N ALA A 119 12.27 -7.16 -4.95
CA ALA A 119 12.29 -5.88 -4.24
C ALA A 119 12.51 -6.02 -2.74
N PHE A 120 12.06 -7.12 -2.13
CA PHE A 120 12.14 -7.32 -0.68
C PHE A 120 13.45 -8.03 -0.30
N SER A 121 13.91 -7.72 0.89
CA SER A 121 15.09 -8.33 1.50
C SER A 121 14.72 -8.93 2.86
N PRO A 122 15.52 -9.86 3.39
CA PRO A 122 15.38 -10.30 4.78
C PRO A 122 15.40 -9.10 5.73
N LYS A 123 14.57 -9.18 6.79
CA LYS A 123 14.35 -8.12 7.80
C LYS A 123 13.52 -6.92 7.35
N ASP A 124 13.14 -6.79 6.07
CA ASP A 124 12.16 -5.77 5.66
C ASP A 124 10.82 -5.99 6.37
N ILE A 125 10.07 -4.91 6.51
CA ILE A 125 8.73 -4.92 7.10
C ILE A 125 7.72 -4.85 5.95
N ALA A 126 6.92 -5.90 5.80
CA ALA A 126 5.95 -6.02 4.73
C ALA A 126 4.55 -5.56 5.18
N LEU A 127 3.99 -4.52 4.54
CA LEU A 127 2.57 -4.22 4.63
C LEU A 127 1.81 -5.06 3.60
N VAL A 128 0.91 -5.92 4.07
CA VAL A 128 0.20 -6.89 3.24
C VAL A 128 -1.29 -6.82 3.52
N GLY A 129 -2.11 -7.01 2.49
CA GLY A 129 -3.56 -7.21 2.62
C GLY A 129 -3.91 -8.70 2.71
N ASP A 130 -4.99 -9.07 2.04
CA ASP A 130 -5.64 -10.38 2.05
C ASP A 130 -5.04 -11.41 1.05
N ARG A 131 -3.93 -11.09 0.40
CA ARG A 131 -3.30 -11.96 -0.60
C ARG A 131 -2.46 -13.06 0.07
N GLU A 132 -3.04 -14.27 0.15
CA GLU A 132 -2.38 -15.43 0.77
C GLU A 132 -1.05 -15.81 0.08
N ASP A 133 -0.99 -15.72 -1.25
CA ASP A 133 0.22 -15.96 -2.03
C ASP A 133 1.37 -15.02 -1.66
N VAL A 134 1.05 -13.81 -1.24
CA VAL A 134 2.04 -12.83 -0.76
C VAL A 134 2.53 -13.17 0.63
N HIS A 135 1.68 -13.69 1.51
CA HIS A 135 2.09 -14.13 2.85
C HIS A 135 3.18 -15.23 2.74
N GLU A 136 2.97 -16.22 1.87
CA GLU A 136 3.94 -17.29 1.62
C GLU A 136 5.28 -16.73 1.12
N VAL A 137 5.25 -15.83 0.13
CA VAL A 137 6.45 -15.20 -0.42
C VAL A 137 7.21 -14.38 0.65
N CYS A 138 6.52 -13.68 1.53
CA CYS A 138 7.16 -12.96 2.63
C CYS A 138 7.91 -13.91 3.59
N LEU A 139 7.33 -15.10 3.88
CA LEU A 139 7.99 -16.13 4.68
C LEU A 139 9.20 -16.76 3.95
N GLU A 140 9.10 -16.98 2.64
CA GLU A 140 10.21 -17.47 1.81
C GLU A 140 11.40 -16.51 1.84
N ILE A 141 11.13 -15.19 1.72
CA ILE A 141 12.16 -14.14 1.76
C ILE A 141 12.77 -14.02 3.17
N GLY A 142 12.01 -14.34 4.21
CA GLY A 142 12.44 -14.16 5.59
C GLY A 142 12.37 -12.70 6.03
N VAL A 143 11.27 -12.01 5.71
CA VAL A 143 11.02 -10.64 6.17
C VAL A 143 11.03 -10.57 7.70
N GLY A 144 11.37 -9.42 8.26
CA GLY A 144 11.41 -9.23 9.73
C GLY A 144 10.01 -9.18 10.34
N ALA A 145 9.05 -8.62 9.61
CA ALA A 145 7.65 -8.61 10.02
C ALA A 145 6.69 -8.57 8.85
N ILE A 146 5.49 -9.10 9.09
CA ILE A 146 4.31 -8.94 8.23
C ILE A 146 3.26 -8.15 9.03
N ILE A 147 2.82 -7.04 8.45
CA ILE A 147 1.74 -6.23 9.00
C ILE A 147 0.52 -6.41 8.10
N LEU A 148 -0.46 -7.15 8.60
CA LEU A 148 -1.75 -7.35 7.94
C LEU A 148 -2.61 -6.10 8.09
N THR A 149 -3.08 -5.56 6.98
CA THR A 149 -3.91 -4.35 6.94
C THR A 149 -5.38 -4.67 6.73
N SER A 150 -6.28 -3.74 7.08
CA SER A 150 -7.74 -3.89 6.92
C SER A 150 -8.33 -5.12 7.64
N SER A 151 -7.74 -5.49 8.78
CA SER A 151 -8.13 -6.72 9.52
C SER A 151 -8.07 -8.00 8.68
N SER A 152 -7.18 -8.06 7.70
CA SER A 152 -7.03 -9.25 6.84
C SER A 152 -6.75 -10.51 7.66
N GLU A 153 -7.30 -11.62 7.20
CA GLU A 153 -7.08 -12.93 7.80
C GLU A 153 -5.76 -13.55 7.29
N ILE A 154 -5.23 -14.48 8.06
CA ILE A 154 -4.04 -15.24 7.71
C ILE A 154 -4.24 -16.71 8.09
N ARG A 155 -3.73 -17.62 7.27
CA ARG A 155 -3.85 -19.06 7.49
C ARG A 155 -3.01 -19.51 8.70
N GLU A 156 -3.50 -20.55 9.38
CA GLU A 156 -2.88 -21.08 10.60
C GLU A 156 -1.51 -21.72 10.33
N ASP A 157 -1.33 -22.34 9.17
CA ASP A 157 -0.04 -22.92 8.77
C ASP A 157 1.02 -21.85 8.55
N ILE A 158 0.64 -20.70 7.97
CA ILE A 158 1.51 -19.53 7.80
C ILE A 158 1.94 -18.97 9.17
N LEU A 159 1.00 -18.88 10.13
CA LEU A 159 1.31 -18.42 11.50
C LEU A 159 2.33 -19.34 12.18
N LYS A 160 2.15 -20.66 12.06
CA LYS A 160 3.07 -21.65 12.64
C LYS A 160 4.46 -21.56 12.01
N GLU A 161 4.52 -21.40 10.68
CA GLU A 161 5.78 -21.24 9.98
C GLU A 161 6.48 -19.93 10.37
N ALA A 162 5.75 -18.81 10.44
CA ALA A 162 6.27 -17.52 10.88
C ALA A 162 6.88 -17.61 12.29
N GLN A 163 6.20 -18.27 13.22
CA GLN A 163 6.68 -18.51 14.58
C GLN A 163 7.98 -19.31 14.58
N GLY A 164 8.06 -20.38 13.76
CA GLY A 164 9.28 -21.18 13.62
C GLY A 164 10.46 -20.41 13.03
N LYS A 165 10.19 -19.38 12.23
CA LYS A 165 11.19 -18.51 11.58
C LYS A 165 11.52 -17.24 12.36
N GLY A 166 10.84 -16.97 13.47
CA GLY A 166 11.02 -15.74 14.24
C GLY A 166 10.53 -14.48 13.49
N ILE A 167 9.46 -14.60 12.74
CA ILE A 167 8.84 -13.49 12.00
C ILE A 167 7.67 -12.94 12.81
N VAL A 168 7.70 -11.62 13.07
CA VAL A 168 6.59 -10.94 13.76
C VAL A 168 5.42 -10.76 12.80
N ILE A 169 4.20 -11.14 13.25
CA ILE A 169 2.97 -10.86 12.51
C ILE A 169 2.05 -10.01 13.36
N LEU A 170 1.74 -8.82 12.85
CA LEU A 170 0.82 -7.87 13.44
C LEU A 170 -0.42 -7.74 12.54
N ARG A 171 -1.61 -7.59 13.15
CA ARG A 171 -2.86 -7.34 12.42
C ARG A 171 -3.46 -6.01 12.86
N SER A 172 -3.64 -5.08 11.91
CA SER A 172 -4.26 -3.78 12.12
C SER A 172 -5.57 -3.66 11.37
N SER A 173 -6.52 -2.92 11.94
CA SER A 173 -7.78 -2.55 11.27
C SER A 173 -7.59 -1.43 10.25
N TYR A 174 -6.47 -0.70 10.31
CA TYR A 174 -6.17 0.35 9.34
C TYR A 174 -5.86 -0.23 7.96
N ASP A 175 -6.28 0.48 6.92
CA ASP A 175 -5.88 0.18 5.54
C ASP A 175 -4.37 0.41 5.32
N THR A 176 -3.87 -0.08 4.19
CA THR A 176 -2.44 -0.01 3.85
C THR A 176 -1.90 1.41 3.83
N TYR A 177 -2.68 2.37 3.29
CA TYR A 177 -2.27 3.77 3.24
C TYR A 177 -2.16 4.37 4.64
N THR A 178 -3.19 4.18 5.47
CA THR A 178 -3.23 4.69 6.84
C THR A 178 -2.10 4.07 7.69
N SER A 179 -1.90 2.76 7.58
CA SER A 179 -0.83 2.05 8.30
C SER A 179 0.54 2.61 7.93
N ALA A 180 0.81 2.73 6.65
CA ALA A 180 2.07 3.25 6.15
C ALA A 180 2.33 4.70 6.58
N ARG A 181 1.30 5.56 6.52
CA ARG A 181 1.39 6.96 6.97
C ARG A 181 1.67 7.08 8.47
N LEU A 182 1.02 6.26 9.30
CA LEU A 182 1.22 6.28 10.75
C LEU A 182 2.63 5.80 11.13
N MET A 183 3.18 4.85 10.40
CA MET A 183 4.54 4.38 10.62
C MET A 183 5.63 5.38 10.17
N ASN A 184 5.25 6.41 9.41
CA ASN A 184 6.15 7.46 8.91
C ASN A 184 6.12 8.74 9.78
N GLN A 185 5.48 8.71 10.92
CA GLN A 185 5.42 9.82 11.88
C GLN A 185 6.44 9.64 13.01
#